data_3eca3a5f70db9b6c753dedbd85e92d32
#
_entry.id   3eca3a5f70db9b6c753dedbd85e92d32
#
_cell.length_a   1.000
_cell.length_b   1.000
_cell.length_c   1.000
_cell.angle_alpha   90.00
_cell.angle_beta   90.00
_cell.angle_gamma   90.00
#
_symmetry.space_group_name_H-M   'P 1'
#
loop_
_entity.id
_entity.type
_entity.pdbx_description
1 polymer ?
#
loop_
_entity_poly.entity_id
_entity_poly.type
_entity_poly.pdbx_seq_one_letter_code
_entity_poly.pdbx_strand_id
1 'polypeptide(L)'
;MHEGEKLERTVEALSNAKGSGIIYTATVKACVQLHEQLEAMGESVTVYHGRLPKAERASNQDRFMRGDVRVMVATNAFGMGIDKGDLRFVLHYQMTGSLEAYYQEAGRAGRDGKLAECALLFDRRDRQVQQFFLARRYPTADDLQQVHGAITDTGDALLVEDLAKRLPDLAKQRVAVALHLLRDSRLAKADRKRAWQALGGSVDRSTFERLALEYEERAERDHEALERMVFYAQTGFCRWRVVLEYFGEPLPFDSEQCGFCDNCLRMKAAPPAEAQEPQGAGKAPAAASTRWRPQDEVRVPRYGTGRVERATLDEVEVRFADGSSRRFVADYVQPARENALATSDAGDAG
;
A
#
# COMPACT_ATOMS: atom_id res chain seq x y z
N MET A 1 12.99 5.10 -7.85
CA MET A 1 14.11 4.81 -6.93
C MET A 1 14.48 3.35 -7.07
N HIS A 2 15.77 3.00 -7.20
CA HIS A 2 16.24 1.62 -7.25
C HIS A 2 16.64 1.11 -5.86
N GLU A 3 16.76 -0.20 -5.67
CA GLU A 3 17.03 -0.80 -4.34
C GLU A 3 18.35 -0.30 -3.72
N GLY A 4 19.42 -0.14 -4.51
CA GLY A 4 20.68 0.48 -4.06
C GLY A 4 20.50 1.92 -3.61
N GLU A 5 19.73 2.71 -4.31
CA GLU A 5 19.41 4.08 -3.94
C GLU A 5 18.58 4.16 -2.65
N LYS A 6 17.68 3.19 -2.41
CA LYS A 6 16.93 3.11 -1.15
C LYS A 6 17.86 2.88 0.04
N LEU A 7 18.86 2.02 -0.09
CA LEU A 7 19.84 1.79 0.98
C LEU A 7 20.64 3.06 1.26
N GLU A 8 21.17 3.74 0.25
CA GLU A 8 21.90 5.00 0.39
C GLU A 8 21.05 6.06 1.09
N ARG A 9 19.80 6.23 0.70
CA ARG A 9 18.85 7.15 1.34
C ARG A 9 18.50 6.75 2.77
N THR A 10 18.46 5.45 3.06
CA THR A 10 18.26 4.96 4.43
C THR A 10 19.45 5.35 5.31
N VAL A 11 20.68 5.13 4.84
CA VAL A 11 21.91 5.50 5.56
C VAL A 11 22.00 7.01 5.76
N GLU A 12 21.67 7.81 4.75
CA GLU A 12 21.60 9.26 4.84
C GLU A 12 20.58 9.70 5.91
N ALA A 13 19.36 9.13 5.88
CA ALA A 13 18.33 9.43 6.87
C ALA A 13 18.77 9.06 8.29
N LEU A 14 19.43 7.90 8.48
CA LEU A 14 19.95 7.46 9.76
C LEU A 14 21.09 8.35 10.28
N SER A 15 21.93 8.85 9.38
CA SER A 15 23.02 9.77 9.75
C SER A 15 22.51 11.13 10.20
N ASN A 16 21.41 11.60 9.64
CA ASN A 16 20.78 12.87 10.00
C ASN A 16 19.85 12.76 11.21
N ALA A 17 19.22 11.60 11.41
CA ALA A 17 18.29 11.38 12.52
C ALA A 17 19.05 11.21 13.85
N LYS A 18 18.56 11.86 14.90
CA LYS A 18 19.05 11.67 16.27
C LYS A 18 18.08 10.81 17.06
N GLY A 19 18.62 9.94 17.94
CA GLY A 19 17.81 9.08 18.80
C GLY A 19 17.35 7.78 18.14
N SER A 20 16.36 7.11 18.74
CA SER A 20 15.89 5.80 18.32
C SER A 20 14.78 5.91 17.27
N GLY A 21 14.68 4.89 16.43
CA GLY A 21 13.62 4.83 15.41
C GLY A 21 13.33 3.44 14.87
N ILE A 22 12.32 3.38 14.02
CA ILE A 22 11.85 2.14 13.39
C ILE A 22 11.97 2.28 11.87
N ILE A 23 12.45 1.22 11.22
CA ILE A 23 12.42 1.10 9.76
C ILE A 23 11.45 -0.03 9.40
N TYR A 24 10.36 0.31 8.73
CA TYR A 24 9.37 -0.66 8.28
C TYR A 24 9.64 -1.17 6.87
N THR A 25 9.48 -2.49 6.71
CA THR A 25 9.56 -3.20 5.44
C THR A 25 8.27 -4.00 5.20
N ALA A 26 7.88 -4.16 3.95
CA ALA A 26 6.68 -4.93 3.60
C ALA A 26 6.91 -6.45 3.68
N THR A 27 8.15 -6.91 3.48
CA THR A 27 8.48 -8.34 3.41
C THR A 27 9.53 -8.75 4.43
N VAL A 28 9.43 -9.99 4.91
CA VAL A 28 10.45 -10.58 5.81
C VAL A 28 11.82 -10.61 5.12
N LYS A 29 11.86 -10.90 3.81
CA LYS A 29 13.12 -10.91 3.05
C LYS A 29 13.82 -9.56 3.09
N ALA A 30 13.11 -8.48 2.77
CA ALA A 30 13.66 -7.13 2.82
C ALA A 30 14.07 -6.73 4.25
N CYS A 31 13.28 -7.17 5.26
CA CYS A 31 13.57 -6.91 6.66
C CYS A 31 14.93 -7.50 7.08
N VAL A 32 15.16 -8.77 6.76
CA VAL A 32 16.41 -9.46 7.10
C VAL A 32 17.59 -8.87 6.32
N GLN A 33 17.44 -8.66 5.00
CA GLN A 33 18.50 -8.11 4.16
C GLN A 33 18.92 -6.71 4.61
N LEU A 34 17.95 -5.84 4.91
CA LEU A 34 18.25 -4.49 5.37
C LEU A 34 18.94 -4.50 6.75
N HIS A 35 18.47 -5.36 7.66
CA HIS A 35 19.11 -5.54 8.96
C HIS A 35 20.59 -5.92 8.80
N GLU A 36 20.88 -6.98 8.02
CA GLU A 36 22.25 -7.46 7.77
C GLU A 36 23.15 -6.37 7.15
N GLN A 37 22.60 -5.59 6.20
CA GLN A 37 23.34 -4.50 5.56
C GLN A 37 23.69 -3.37 6.55
N LEU A 38 22.72 -2.94 7.35
CA LEU A 38 22.93 -1.87 8.35
C LEU A 38 23.88 -2.32 9.47
N GLU A 39 23.76 -3.57 9.93
CA GLU A 39 24.66 -4.17 10.92
C GLU A 39 26.10 -4.22 10.39
N ALA A 40 26.30 -4.66 9.15
CA ALA A 40 27.61 -4.68 8.49
C ALA A 40 28.24 -3.29 8.33
N MET A 41 27.43 -2.23 8.28
CA MET A 41 27.88 -0.82 8.27
C MET A 41 28.15 -0.27 9.67
N GLY A 42 27.96 -1.09 10.72
CA GLY A 42 28.21 -0.69 12.11
C GLY A 42 27.06 0.07 12.77
N GLU A 43 25.86 0.08 12.16
CA GLU A 43 24.68 0.70 12.78
C GLU A 43 24.19 -0.17 13.95
N SER A 44 23.75 0.49 15.03
CA SER A 44 23.14 -0.18 16.19
C SER A 44 21.70 -0.59 15.87
N VAL A 45 21.54 -1.80 15.36
CA VAL A 45 20.28 -2.28 14.76
C VAL A 45 19.85 -3.64 15.32
N THR A 46 18.55 -3.90 15.35
CA THR A 46 17.94 -5.20 15.63
C THR A 46 16.77 -5.44 14.71
N VAL A 47 16.26 -6.67 14.67
CA VAL A 47 15.24 -7.10 13.70
C VAL A 47 13.99 -7.65 14.37
N TYR A 48 12.81 -7.40 13.78
CA TYR A 48 11.56 -7.97 14.27
C TYR A 48 10.62 -8.35 13.11
N HIS A 49 10.29 -9.62 12.99
CA HIS A 49 9.28 -10.11 12.04
C HIS A 49 8.58 -11.37 12.53
N GLY A 50 7.43 -11.70 11.94
CA GLY A 50 6.58 -12.80 12.38
C GLY A 50 7.18 -14.21 12.25
N ARG A 51 8.27 -14.38 11.49
CA ARG A 51 8.97 -15.68 11.35
C ARG A 51 10.04 -15.94 12.42
N LEU A 52 10.43 -14.93 13.20
CA LEU A 52 11.35 -15.14 14.32
C LEU A 52 10.69 -15.96 15.41
N PRO A 53 11.47 -16.81 16.13
CA PRO A 53 11.01 -17.47 17.34
C PRO A 53 10.48 -16.47 18.37
N LYS A 54 9.49 -16.87 19.17
CA LYS A 54 8.85 -15.97 20.16
C LYS A 54 9.86 -15.40 21.15
N ALA A 55 10.81 -16.20 21.62
CA ALA A 55 11.85 -15.76 22.55
C ALA A 55 12.76 -14.70 21.94
N GLU A 56 13.17 -14.88 20.68
CA GLU A 56 14.00 -13.92 19.97
C GLU A 56 13.27 -12.60 19.71
N ARG A 57 12.01 -12.66 19.30
CA ARG A 57 11.16 -11.46 19.17
C ARG A 57 11.07 -10.67 20.46
N ALA A 58 10.85 -11.36 21.58
CA ALA A 58 10.78 -10.72 22.91
C ALA A 58 12.13 -10.08 23.27
N SER A 59 13.24 -10.81 23.09
CA SER A 59 14.59 -10.29 23.37
C SER A 59 14.93 -9.04 22.53
N ASN A 60 14.66 -9.08 21.22
CA ASN A 60 14.93 -7.97 20.32
C ASN A 60 14.06 -6.74 20.66
N GLN A 61 12.79 -6.97 20.98
CA GLN A 61 11.89 -5.92 21.45
C GLN A 61 12.39 -5.29 22.75
N ASP A 62 12.75 -6.10 23.75
CA ASP A 62 13.22 -5.61 25.05
C ASP A 62 14.50 -4.79 24.93
N ARG A 63 15.45 -5.22 24.11
CA ARG A 63 16.70 -4.47 23.83
C ARG A 63 16.39 -3.11 23.21
N PHE A 64 15.47 -3.07 22.24
CA PHE A 64 15.07 -1.81 21.62
C PHE A 64 14.31 -0.89 22.58
N MET A 65 13.40 -1.44 23.38
CA MET A 65 12.62 -0.66 24.37
C MET A 65 13.52 -0.05 25.45
N ARG A 66 14.55 -0.76 25.91
CA ARG A 66 15.52 -0.24 26.89
C ARG A 66 16.51 0.77 26.30
N GLY A 67 16.61 0.87 24.96
CA GLY A 67 17.57 1.73 24.30
C GLY A 67 18.97 1.10 24.12
N ASP A 68 19.12 -0.22 24.38
CA ASP A 68 20.36 -0.97 24.12
C ASP A 68 20.67 -1.00 22.61
N VAL A 69 19.67 -0.80 21.78
CA VAL A 69 19.76 -0.74 20.32
C VAL A 69 18.98 0.48 19.82
N ARG A 70 19.58 1.20 18.88
CA ARG A 70 19.05 2.46 18.35
C ARG A 70 17.93 2.25 17.32
N VAL A 71 18.08 1.28 16.43
CA VAL A 71 17.19 1.10 15.26
C VAL A 71 16.53 -0.28 15.29
N MET A 72 15.22 -0.30 15.09
CA MET A 72 14.45 -1.53 14.87
C MET A 72 14.11 -1.64 13.39
N VAL A 73 14.60 -2.67 12.68
CA VAL A 73 14.12 -3.03 11.34
C VAL A 73 13.01 -4.04 11.49
N ALA A 74 11.82 -3.72 10.99
CA ALA A 74 10.64 -4.54 11.26
C ALA A 74 9.67 -4.66 10.08
N THR A 75 8.88 -5.74 10.08
CA THR A 75 7.64 -5.80 9.33
C THR A 75 6.48 -5.26 10.17
N ASN A 76 5.30 -5.13 9.59
CA ASN A 76 4.06 -4.76 10.30
C ASN A 76 3.72 -5.65 11.52
N ALA A 77 4.41 -6.79 11.69
CA ALA A 77 4.31 -7.62 12.90
C ALA A 77 4.80 -6.87 14.16
N PHE A 78 5.63 -5.85 14.01
CA PHE A 78 6.09 -4.96 15.08
C PHE A 78 5.18 -3.74 15.15
N GLY A 79 4.07 -3.86 15.85
CA GLY A 79 3.10 -2.78 15.86
C GLY A 79 2.18 -2.80 17.08
N MET A 80 1.55 -3.91 17.37
CA MET A 80 0.62 -3.98 18.51
C MET A 80 1.39 -3.95 19.84
N GLY A 81 1.07 -2.96 20.69
CA GLY A 81 1.63 -2.86 22.04
C GLY A 81 3.00 -2.18 22.14
N ILE A 82 3.48 -1.53 21.09
CA ILE A 82 4.71 -0.72 21.16
C ILE A 82 4.34 0.69 21.64
N ASP A 83 4.77 1.02 22.82
CA ASP A 83 4.64 2.35 23.42
C ASP A 83 6.01 2.88 23.86
N LYS A 84 6.84 3.24 22.89
CA LYS A 84 8.13 3.92 23.09
C LYS A 84 7.93 5.38 22.69
N GLY A 85 7.74 6.25 23.69
CA GLY A 85 7.39 7.67 23.47
C GLY A 85 8.50 8.49 22.81
N ASP A 86 9.74 8.09 22.97
CA ASP A 86 10.95 8.81 22.54
C ASP A 86 11.45 8.41 21.14
N LEU A 87 10.59 7.83 20.29
CA LEU A 87 10.95 7.57 18.91
C LEU A 87 11.12 8.88 18.14
N ARG A 88 12.29 9.04 17.52
CA ARG A 88 12.65 10.27 16.76
C ARG A 88 12.42 10.13 15.27
N PHE A 89 12.32 8.90 14.76
CA PHE A 89 11.98 8.70 13.35
C PHE A 89 11.22 7.39 13.12
N VAL A 90 10.39 7.41 12.06
CA VAL A 90 9.83 6.22 11.43
C VAL A 90 10.11 6.30 9.94
N LEU A 91 10.84 5.33 9.42
CA LEU A 91 11.18 5.22 8.01
C LEU A 91 10.46 4.02 7.38
N HIS A 92 9.71 4.24 6.33
CA HIS A 92 9.16 3.16 5.52
C HIS A 92 10.10 2.89 4.34
N TYR A 93 10.89 1.83 4.45
CA TYR A 93 11.78 1.36 3.38
C TYR A 93 11.00 0.79 2.20
N GLN A 94 9.84 0.20 2.46
CA GLN A 94 8.87 -0.23 1.46
C GLN A 94 7.49 0.33 1.85
N MET A 95 6.69 0.63 0.82
CA MET A 95 5.36 1.18 0.97
C MET A 95 4.42 0.20 1.71
N THR A 96 3.56 0.72 2.57
CA THR A 96 2.45 -0.01 3.20
C THR A 96 1.32 -0.30 2.20
N GLY A 97 0.42 -1.21 2.57
CA GLY A 97 -0.73 -1.56 1.74
C GLY A 97 -1.87 -0.53 1.76
N SER A 98 -1.85 0.41 2.71
CA SER A 98 -2.88 1.45 2.82
C SER A 98 -2.35 2.67 3.58
N LEU A 99 -3.05 3.80 3.42
CA LEU A 99 -2.72 5.04 4.12
C LEU A 99 -3.00 4.96 5.62
N GLU A 100 -3.99 4.15 6.04
CA GLU A 100 -4.27 3.88 7.45
C GLU A 100 -3.09 3.15 8.11
N ALA A 101 -2.56 2.13 7.45
CA ALA A 101 -1.40 1.40 7.96
C ALA A 101 -0.19 2.32 8.08
N TYR A 102 0.07 3.14 7.05
CA TYR A 102 1.12 4.15 7.08
C TYR A 102 0.95 5.12 8.25
N TYR A 103 -0.25 5.68 8.43
CA TYR A 103 -0.55 6.64 9.49
C TYR A 103 -0.38 6.03 10.90
N GLN A 104 -0.85 4.80 11.10
CA GLN A 104 -0.67 4.07 12.36
C GLN A 104 0.78 3.77 12.69
N GLU A 105 1.59 3.44 11.67
CA GLU A 105 3.02 3.17 11.85
C GLU A 105 3.80 4.48 12.04
N ALA A 106 3.56 5.51 11.25
CA ALA A 106 4.16 6.83 11.37
C ALA A 106 3.79 7.51 12.71
N GLY A 107 2.56 7.35 13.17
CA GLY A 107 2.05 7.90 14.44
C GLY A 107 2.70 7.32 15.71
N ARG A 108 3.68 6.42 15.58
CA ARG A 108 4.51 5.96 16.70
C ARG A 108 5.62 6.94 17.04
N ALA A 109 6.02 7.78 16.09
CA ALA A 109 7.06 8.77 16.27
C ALA A 109 6.55 9.97 17.08
N GLY A 110 7.37 10.51 17.98
CA GLY A 110 7.12 11.75 18.68
C GLY A 110 5.97 11.76 19.67
N ARG A 111 5.59 10.63 20.26
CA ARG A 111 4.51 10.54 21.24
C ARG A 111 4.76 11.34 22.52
N ASP A 112 6.01 11.70 22.79
CA ASP A 112 6.40 12.59 23.88
C ASP A 112 6.25 14.08 23.54
N GLY A 113 5.64 14.41 22.39
CA GLY A 113 5.42 15.76 21.90
C GLY A 113 6.66 16.44 21.28
N LYS A 114 7.80 15.76 21.22
CA LYS A 114 9.00 16.28 20.56
C LYS A 114 8.99 15.99 19.07
N LEU A 115 9.72 16.83 18.32
CA LEU A 115 9.86 16.68 16.88
C LEU A 115 10.39 15.28 16.52
N ALA A 116 9.72 14.65 15.55
CA ALA A 116 10.10 13.38 14.99
C ALA A 116 9.87 13.38 13.49
N GLU A 117 10.65 12.60 12.74
CA GLU A 117 10.60 12.55 11.31
C GLU A 117 9.91 11.26 10.82
N CYS A 118 9.03 11.39 9.83
CA CYS A 118 8.43 10.26 9.15
C CYS A 118 8.77 10.35 7.66
N ALA A 119 9.41 9.31 7.13
CA ALA A 119 9.80 9.25 5.74
C ALA A 119 9.31 7.97 5.05
N LEU A 120 9.02 8.08 3.75
CA LEU A 120 8.66 6.96 2.90
C LEU A 120 9.58 6.93 1.68
N LEU A 121 10.32 5.83 1.52
CA LEU A 121 11.16 5.57 0.35
C LEU A 121 10.34 4.80 -0.69
N PHE A 122 9.65 5.53 -1.55
CA PHE A 122 8.76 4.93 -2.54
C PHE A 122 9.50 4.44 -3.78
N ASP A 123 9.22 3.18 -4.17
CA ASP A 123 9.59 2.58 -5.45
C ASP A 123 8.32 2.02 -6.13
N ARG A 124 8.17 2.18 -7.44
CA ARG A 124 7.03 1.62 -8.19
C ARG A 124 6.87 0.10 -7.99
N ARG A 125 7.96 -0.62 -7.75
CA ARG A 125 7.96 -2.06 -7.44
C ARG A 125 7.28 -2.38 -6.11
N ASP A 126 7.24 -1.44 -5.17
CA ASP A 126 6.53 -1.63 -3.90
C ASP A 126 5.03 -1.87 -4.12
N ARG A 127 4.42 -1.20 -5.13
CA ARG A 127 3.04 -1.45 -5.54
C ARG A 127 2.84 -2.90 -5.95
N GLN A 128 3.77 -3.47 -6.73
CA GLN A 128 3.69 -4.88 -7.18
C GLN A 128 3.75 -5.85 -5.99
N VAL A 129 4.57 -5.56 -4.97
CA VAL A 129 4.63 -6.35 -3.73
C VAL A 129 3.28 -6.34 -3.02
N GLN A 130 2.64 -5.19 -2.89
CA GLN A 130 1.34 -5.05 -2.25
C GLN A 130 0.23 -5.72 -3.07
N GLN A 131 0.22 -5.55 -4.39
CA GLN A 131 -0.71 -6.24 -5.29
C GLN A 131 -0.58 -7.76 -5.19
N PHE A 132 0.65 -8.29 -5.10
CA PHE A 132 0.88 -9.71 -4.89
C PHE A 132 0.29 -10.20 -3.54
N PHE A 133 0.37 -9.41 -2.47
CA PHE A 133 -0.27 -9.76 -1.20
C PHE A 133 -1.78 -9.76 -1.31
N LEU A 134 -2.37 -8.77 -1.99
CA LEU A 134 -3.81 -8.69 -2.22
C LEU A 134 -4.31 -9.87 -3.06
N ALA A 135 -3.65 -10.17 -4.19
CA ALA A 135 -4.05 -11.26 -5.08
C ALA A 135 -4.05 -12.64 -4.40
N ARG A 136 -3.24 -12.83 -3.35
CA ARG A 136 -3.17 -14.08 -2.58
C ARG A 136 -4.07 -14.12 -1.36
N ARG A 137 -4.75 -13.03 -1.05
CA ARG A 137 -5.55 -12.92 0.19
C ARG A 137 -6.98 -13.42 -0.01
N TYR A 138 -7.57 -13.18 -1.17
CA TYR A 138 -8.98 -13.40 -1.40
C TYR A 138 -9.24 -14.70 -2.15
N PRO A 139 -9.99 -15.66 -1.55
CA PRO A 139 -10.36 -16.89 -2.22
C PRO A 139 -11.49 -16.66 -3.23
N THR A 140 -11.41 -17.33 -4.36
CA THR A 140 -12.49 -17.42 -5.36
C THR A 140 -13.52 -18.48 -4.95
N ALA A 141 -14.64 -18.55 -5.66
CA ALA A 141 -15.63 -19.60 -5.48
C ALA A 141 -15.03 -20.99 -5.68
N ASP A 142 -14.15 -21.15 -6.66
CA ASP A 142 -13.44 -22.42 -6.93
C ASP A 142 -12.47 -22.77 -5.78
N ASP A 143 -11.77 -21.78 -5.22
CA ASP A 143 -10.90 -22.00 -4.04
C ASP A 143 -11.72 -22.48 -2.83
N LEU A 144 -12.88 -21.83 -2.58
CA LEU A 144 -13.79 -22.24 -1.51
C LEU A 144 -14.31 -23.66 -1.69
N GLN A 145 -14.70 -24.00 -2.91
CA GLN A 145 -15.17 -25.34 -3.27
C GLN A 145 -14.07 -26.39 -3.08
N GLN A 146 -12.84 -26.11 -3.54
CA GLN A 146 -11.69 -27.01 -3.37
C GLN A 146 -11.35 -27.23 -1.90
N VAL A 147 -11.30 -26.15 -1.08
CA VAL A 147 -11.02 -26.26 0.35
C VAL A 147 -12.13 -27.01 1.07
N HIS A 148 -13.41 -26.73 0.75
CA HIS A 148 -14.55 -27.45 1.32
C HIS A 148 -14.52 -28.93 0.95
N GLY A 149 -14.27 -29.28 -0.32
CA GLY A 149 -14.12 -30.66 -0.78
C GLY A 149 -13.01 -31.37 -0.01
N ALA A 150 -11.83 -30.76 0.14
CA ALA A 150 -10.70 -31.36 0.83
C ALA A 150 -10.96 -31.69 2.31
N ILE A 151 -11.78 -30.91 3.02
CA ILE A 151 -12.18 -31.19 4.42
C ILE A 151 -13.37 -32.15 4.50
N THR A 152 -14.16 -32.31 3.43
CA THR A 152 -15.28 -33.25 3.36
C THR A 152 -14.83 -34.65 3.05
N ASP A 153 -13.94 -34.81 2.06
CA ASP A 153 -13.49 -36.11 1.54
C ASP A 153 -12.71 -36.92 2.57
N THR A 154 -12.09 -36.30 3.53
CA THR A 154 -11.31 -36.99 4.56
C THR A 154 -12.13 -37.50 5.73
N GLY A 155 -13.27 -36.91 6.01
CA GLY A 155 -14.04 -37.20 7.24
C GLY A 155 -13.33 -36.82 8.54
N ASP A 156 -12.01 -36.64 8.52
CA ASP A 156 -11.16 -36.29 9.65
C ASP A 156 -10.86 -34.80 9.71
N ALA A 157 -10.61 -34.30 10.91
CA ALA A 157 -10.20 -32.90 11.08
C ALA A 157 -8.75 -32.68 10.65
N LEU A 158 -8.49 -31.70 9.76
CA LEU A 158 -7.19 -31.42 9.17
C LEU A 158 -6.64 -30.07 9.62
N LEU A 159 -5.32 -30.00 9.84
CA LEU A 159 -4.63 -28.74 10.06
C LEU A 159 -4.50 -27.95 8.74
N VAL A 160 -4.39 -26.62 8.83
CA VAL A 160 -4.18 -25.74 7.67
C VAL A 160 -2.93 -26.16 6.88
N GLU A 161 -1.88 -26.59 7.58
CA GLU A 161 -0.64 -27.09 7.00
C GLU A 161 -0.86 -28.30 6.10
N ASP A 162 -1.67 -29.23 6.54
CA ASP A 162 -1.93 -30.48 5.81
C ASP A 162 -2.88 -30.24 4.64
N LEU A 163 -3.85 -29.34 4.80
CA LEU A 163 -4.69 -28.84 3.70
C LEU A 163 -3.88 -28.12 2.63
N ALA A 164 -2.94 -27.27 3.02
CA ALA A 164 -2.08 -26.56 2.06
C ALA A 164 -1.16 -27.54 1.28
N LYS A 165 -0.76 -28.67 1.85
CA LYS A 165 -0.03 -29.73 1.12
C LYS A 165 -0.91 -30.47 0.11
N ARG A 166 -2.20 -30.64 0.41
CA ARG A 166 -3.17 -31.28 -0.49
C ARG A 166 -3.63 -30.37 -1.62
N LEU A 167 -3.55 -29.06 -1.41
CA LEU A 167 -3.96 -28.02 -2.35
C LEU A 167 -2.73 -27.16 -2.72
N PRO A 168 -1.75 -27.70 -3.44
CA PRO A 168 -0.47 -27.04 -3.71
C PRO A 168 -0.62 -25.76 -4.55
N ASP A 169 -1.68 -25.67 -5.34
CA ASP A 169 -2.00 -24.50 -6.16
C ASP A 169 -2.56 -23.32 -5.34
N LEU A 170 -3.01 -23.59 -4.11
CA LEU A 170 -3.52 -22.58 -3.21
C LEU A 170 -2.47 -22.15 -2.19
N ALA A 171 -2.20 -20.85 -2.12
CA ALA A 171 -1.35 -20.31 -1.06
C ALA A 171 -1.95 -20.66 0.32
N LYS A 172 -1.12 -21.11 1.28
CA LYS A 172 -1.54 -21.46 2.64
C LYS A 172 -2.42 -20.37 3.29
N GLN A 173 -2.10 -19.10 3.06
CA GLN A 173 -2.89 -17.98 3.57
C GLN A 173 -4.29 -17.95 2.96
N ARG A 174 -4.43 -18.24 1.67
CA ARG A 174 -5.73 -18.30 0.98
C ARG A 174 -6.56 -19.48 1.51
N VAL A 175 -5.95 -20.64 1.74
CA VAL A 175 -6.59 -21.78 2.41
C VAL A 175 -7.12 -21.38 3.79
N ALA A 176 -6.32 -20.68 4.59
CA ALA A 176 -6.73 -20.23 5.92
C ALA A 176 -7.92 -19.25 5.85
N VAL A 177 -7.91 -18.29 4.92
CA VAL A 177 -9.03 -17.35 4.71
C VAL A 177 -10.28 -18.10 4.26
N ALA A 178 -10.17 -19.02 3.30
CA ALA A 178 -11.29 -19.85 2.84
C ALA A 178 -11.93 -20.64 4.00
N LEU A 179 -11.12 -21.27 4.87
CA LEU A 179 -11.62 -21.99 6.05
C LEU A 179 -12.37 -21.08 7.03
N HIS A 180 -11.90 -19.85 7.26
CA HIS A 180 -12.61 -18.89 8.10
C HIS A 180 -13.95 -18.49 7.49
N LEU A 181 -14.00 -18.26 6.18
CA LEU A 181 -15.25 -17.99 5.46
C LEU A 181 -16.25 -19.15 5.58
N LEU A 182 -15.79 -20.36 5.34
CA LEU A 182 -16.61 -21.56 5.46
C LEU A 182 -17.14 -21.72 6.90
N ARG A 183 -16.34 -21.40 7.92
CA ARG A 183 -16.78 -21.41 9.33
C ARG A 183 -17.84 -20.36 9.59
N ASP A 184 -17.62 -19.13 9.17
CA ASP A 184 -18.54 -18.02 9.42
C ASP A 184 -19.90 -18.27 8.73
N SER A 185 -19.88 -19.03 7.62
CA SER A 185 -21.06 -19.52 6.90
C SER A 185 -21.60 -20.86 7.44
N ARG A 186 -21.05 -21.39 8.53
CA ARG A 186 -21.45 -22.67 9.16
C ARG A 186 -21.27 -23.89 8.25
N LEU A 187 -20.34 -23.83 7.30
CA LEU A 187 -19.96 -24.94 6.41
C LEU A 187 -18.74 -25.69 6.92
N ALA A 188 -17.99 -25.12 7.85
CA ALA A 188 -16.84 -25.74 8.50
C ALA A 188 -16.78 -25.37 9.99
N LYS A 189 -16.07 -26.17 10.77
CA LYS A 189 -15.72 -25.88 12.16
C LYS A 189 -14.25 -26.18 12.41
N ALA A 190 -13.66 -25.47 13.41
CA ALA A 190 -12.35 -25.79 13.93
C ALA A 190 -12.50 -26.37 15.35
N ASP A 191 -11.69 -27.36 15.66
CA ASP A 191 -11.59 -27.91 17.01
C ASP A 191 -10.64 -27.08 17.91
N ARG A 192 -10.45 -27.53 19.16
CA ARG A 192 -9.52 -26.89 20.11
C ARG A 192 -8.05 -26.92 19.67
N LYS A 193 -7.69 -27.88 18.82
CA LYS A 193 -6.35 -28.03 18.24
C LYS A 193 -6.19 -27.25 16.93
N ARG A 194 -7.21 -26.49 16.52
CA ARG A 194 -7.28 -25.76 15.24
C ARG A 194 -7.29 -26.66 14.00
N ALA A 195 -7.73 -27.91 14.15
CA ALA A 195 -8.00 -28.78 13.02
C ALA A 195 -9.41 -28.54 12.50
N TRP A 196 -9.59 -28.54 11.20
CA TRP A 196 -10.80 -28.14 10.49
C TRP A 196 -11.55 -29.35 9.94
N GLN A 197 -12.86 -29.31 10.06
CA GLN A 197 -13.78 -30.34 9.59
C GLN A 197 -14.98 -29.67 8.93
N ALA A 198 -15.50 -30.31 7.85
CA ALA A 198 -16.73 -29.87 7.22
C ALA A 198 -17.96 -30.02 8.15
N LEU A 199 -18.89 -29.12 8.02
CA LEU A 199 -20.21 -29.20 8.64
C LEU A 199 -21.26 -29.35 7.53
N GLY A 200 -22.02 -30.46 7.58
CA GLY A 200 -23.08 -30.75 6.61
C GLY A 200 -22.61 -31.56 5.40
N GLY A 201 -23.54 -31.80 4.46
CA GLY A 201 -23.33 -32.58 3.24
C GLY A 201 -22.85 -31.76 2.05
N SER A 202 -23.25 -32.16 0.85
CA SER A 202 -22.91 -31.43 -0.38
C SER A 202 -23.45 -30.00 -0.35
N VAL A 203 -22.59 -29.04 -0.69
CA VAL A 203 -22.92 -27.62 -0.75
C VAL A 203 -23.03 -27.23 -2.22
N ASP A 204 -24.09 -26.52 -2.57
CA ASP A 204 -24.31 -26.06 -3.93
C ASP A 204 -23.29 -24.98 -4.32
N ARG A 205 -22.85 -25.00 -5.59
CA ARG A 205 -21.86 -24.05 -6.13
C ARG A 205 -22.29 -22.59 -5.95
N SER A 206 -23.57 -22.30 -6.09
CA SER A 206 -24.14 -20.96 -5.88
C SER A 206 -23.87 -20.40 -4.49
N THR A 207 -23.71 -21.26 -3.48
CA THR A 207 -23.32 -20.83 -2.12
C THR A 207 -21.88 -20.32 -2.09
N PHE A 208 -20.95 -21.00 -2.75
CA PHE A 208 -19.55 -20.55 -2.84
C PHE A 208 -19.43 -19.27 -3.67
N GLU A 209 -20.22 -19.15 -4.75
CA GLU A 209 -20.27 -17.93 -5.58
C GLU A 209 -20.75 -16.72 -4.76
N ARG A 210 -21.80 -16.87 -3.98
CA ARG A 210 -22.29 -15.81 -3.09
C ARG A 210 -21.26 -15.42 -2.02
N LEU A 211 -20.58 -16.40 -1.40
CA LEU A 211 -19.54 -16.13 -0.42
C LEU A 211 -18.32 -15.44 -1.04
N ALA A 212 -17.94 -15.80 -2.25
CA ALA A 212 -16.86 -15.15 -2.97
C ALA A 212 -17.22 -13.70 -3.31
N LEU A 213 -18.46 -13.43 -3.75
CA LEU A 213 -18.95 -12.09 -4.09
C LEU A 213 -18.89 -11.13 -2.89
N GLU A 214 -19.28 -11.57 -1.69
CA GLU A 214 -19.16 -10.76 -0.46
C GLU A 214 -17.71 -10.34 -0.17
N TYR A 215 -16.74 -11.14 -0.63
CA TYR A 215 -15.31 -10.87 -0.47
C TYR A 215 -14.71 -10.05 -1.61
N GLU A 216 -15.31 -10.04 -2.79
CA GLU A 216 -14.91 -9.17 -3.89
C GLU A 216 -15.04 -7.70 -3.50
N GLU A 217 -16.12 -7.29 -2.85
CA GLU A 217 -16.27 -5.92 -2.34
C GLU A 217 -15.16 -5.53 -1.34
N ARG A 218 -14.66 -6.51 -0.57
CA ARG A 218 -13.53 -6.28 0.34
C ARG A 218 -12.21 -6.18 -0.41
N ALA A 219 -12.03 -6.99 -1.46
CA ALA A 219 -10.87 -6.93 -2.34
C ALA A 219 -10.80 -5.59 -3.08
N GLU A 220 -11.94 -5.09 -3.58
CA GLU A 220 -12.03 -3.78 -4.21
C GLU A 220 -11.66 -2.65 -3.24
N ARG A 221 -12.18 -2.69 -2.01
CA ARG A 221 -11.82 -1.70 -0.97
C ARG A 221 -10.32 -1.71 -0.63
N ASP A 222 -9.72 -2.90 -0.52
CA ASP A 222 -8.28 -3.01 -0.27
C ASP A 222 -7.45 -2.53 -1.48
N HIS A 223 -7.93 -2.77 -2.71
CA HIS A 223 -7.34 -2.19 -3.92
C HIS A 223 -7.42 -0.67 -3.94
N GLU A 224 -8.57 -0.11 -3.63
CA GLU A 224 -8.72 1.34 -3.53
C GLU A 224 -7.81 1.94 -2.44
N ALA A 225 -7.69 1.28 -1.28
CA ALA A 225 -6.81 1.71 -0.21
C ALA A 225 -5.34 1.73 -0.66
N LEU A 226 -4.91 0.71 -1.44
CA LEU A 226 -3.59 0.66 -2.04
C LEU A 226 -3.37 1.84 -3.03
N GLU A 227 -4.32 2.10 -3.92
CA GLU A 227 -4.19 3.21 -4.89
C GLU A 227 -4.12 4.57 -4.19
N ARG A 228 -4.82 4.76 -3.08
CA ARG A 228 -4.70 5.97 -2.25
C ARG A 228 -3.32 6.11 -1.63
N MET A 229 -2.74 5.00 -1.17
CA MET A 229 -1.38 5.01 -0.65
C MET A 229 -0.36 5.33 -1.74
N VAL A 230 -0.53 4.81 -2.96
CA VAL A 230 0.29 5.15 -4.14
C VAL A 230 0.15 6.64 -4.46
N PHE A 231 -1.07 7.17 -4.49
CA PHE A 231 -1.32 8.60 -4.67
C PHE A 231 -0.59 9.44 -3.63
N TYR A 232 -0.71 9.09 -2.33
CA TYR A 232 0.00 9.78 -1.26
C TYR A 232 1.52 9.80 -1.49
N ALA A 233 2.08 8.66 -1.92
CA ALA A 233 3.52 8.54 -2.16
C ALA A 233 4.02 9.42 -3.32
N GLN A 234 3.20 9.63 -4.34
CA GLN A 234 3.58 10.31 -5.59
C GLN A 234 3.09 11.76 -5.71
N THR A 235 2.11 12.16 -4.89
CA THR A 235 1.50 13.50 -5.00
C THR A 235 2.47 14.63 -4.70
N GLY A 236 2.29 15.76 -5.38
CA GLY A 236 2.92 17.06 -5.06
C GLY A 236 2.20 17.85 -3.99
N PHE A 237 1.00 17.43 -3.55
CA PHE A 237 0.25 18.14 -2.50
C PHE A 237 0.92 18.05 -1.13
N CYS A 238 0.52 18.94 -0.23
CA CYS A 238 0.94 18.86 1.17
C CYS A 238 0.62 17.49 1.77
N ARG A 239 1.64 16.84 2.37
CA ARG A 239 1.48 15.48 2.95
C ARG A 239 0.41 15.44 4.03
N TRP A 240 0.39 16.43 4.91
CA TRP A 240 -0.61 16.53 5.97
C TRP A 240 -2.02 16.74 5.42
N ARG A 241 -2.17 17.60 4.41
CA ARG A 241 -3.46 17.78 3.74
C ARG A 241 -4.02 16.46 3.23
N VAL A 242 -3.23 15.70 2.48
CA VAL A 242 -3.67 14.42 1.90
C VAL A 242 -4.09 13.42 2.99
N VAL A 243 -3.35 13.36 4.10
CA VAL A 243 -3.68 12.48 5.22
C VAL A 243 -4.97 12.93 5.92
N LEU A 244 -5.10 14.20 6.25
CA LEU A 244 -6.27 14.71 6.96
C LEU A 244 -7.54 14.64 6.11
N GLU A 245 -7.48 14.99 4.83
CA GLU A 245 -8.60 14.81 3.89
C GLU A 245 -9.02 13.34 3.78
N TYR A 246 -8.07 12.42 3.82
CA TYR A 246 -8.35 10.99 3.80
C TYR A 246 -9.19 10.54 5.01
N PHE A 247 -8.91 11.07 6.20
CA PHE A 247 -9.65 10.75 7.42
C PHE A 247 -10.87 11.65 7.65
N GLY A 248 -11.14 12.62 6.77
CA GLY A 248 -12.22 13.57 6.91
C GLY A 248 -11.99 14.60 7.99
N GLU A 249 -10.74 14.83 8.38
CA GLU A 249 -10.35 15.78 9.41
C GLU A 249 -10.07 17.18 8.80
N PRO A 250 -10.46 18.26 9.48
CA PRO A 250 -10.15 19.61 9.02
C PRO A 250 -8.65 19.90 9.09
N LEU A 251 -8.19 20.78 8.21
CA LEU A 251 -6.82 21.28 8.25
C LEU A 251 -6.62 22.15 9.51
N PRO A 252 -5.60 21.89 10.35
CA PRO A 252 -5.34 22.68 11.56
C PRO A 252 -4.61 24.00 11.29
N PHE A 253 -4.53 24.43 10.05
CA PHE A 253 -3.86 25.67 9.62
C PHE A 253 -4.70 26.39 8.55
N ASP A 254 -4.60 27.70 8.49
CA ASP A 254 -5.39 28.57 7.61
C ASP A 254 -5.05 28.41 6.11
N SER A 255 -3.96 27.72 5.80
CA SER A 255 -3.51 27.48 4.42
C SER A 255 -3.65 26.01 4.05
N GLU A 256 -3.72 25.71 2.76
CA GLU A 256 -3.69 24.33 2.25
C GLU A 256 -2.33 23.63 2.44
N GLN A 257 -1.37 24.26 3.12
CA GLN A 257 0.02 23.82 3.26
C GLN A 257 0.44 23.83 4.72
N CYS A 258 1.02 22.73 5.20
CA CYS A 258 1.59 22.66 6.54
C CYS A 258 2.90 23.48 6.70
N GLY A 259 3.58 23.75 5.61
CA GLY A 259 4.81 24.54 5.60
C GLY A 259 6.10 23.79 5.93
N PHE A 260 6.05 22.53 6.35
CA PHE A 260 7.22 21.75 6.82
C PHE A 260 7.39 20.37 6.19
N CYS A 261 6.40 19.82 5.44
CA CYS A 261 6.62 18.58 4.70
C CYS A 261 7.48 18.81 3.45
N ASP A 262 8.04 17.73 2.89
CA ASP A 262 8.92 17.75 1.71
C ASP A 262 8.31 18.51 0.52
N ASN A 263 7.02 18.32 0.27
CA ASN A 263 6.30 19.00 -0.82
C ASN A 263 6.17 20.50 -0.56
N CYS A 264 5.81 20.91 0.66
CA CYS A 264 5.70 22.32 1.02
C CYS A 264 7.07 23.01 0.98
N LEU A 265 8.13 22.35 1.42
CA LEU A 265 9.50 22.89 1.35
C LEU A 265 9.97 23.04 -0.09
N ARG A 266 9.69 22.07 -0.97
CA ARG A 266 9.97 22.17 -2.41
C ARG A 266 9.23 23.34 -3.06
N MET A 267 7.94 23.51 -2.75
CA MET A 267 7.17 24.65 -3.27
C MET A 267 7.73 26.01 -2.83
N LYS A 268 8.23 26.10 -1.59
CA LYS A 268 8.88 27.32 -1.10
C LYS A 268 10.24 27.57 -1.75
N ALA A 269 10.99 26.54 -2.06
CA ALA A 269 12.33 26.62 -2.68
C ALA A 269 12.25 26.86 -4.20
N ALA A 270 11.11 26.58 -4.84
CA ALA A 270 10.91 26.89 -6.24
C ALA A 270 10.94 28.42 -6.43
N PRO A 271 11.76 28.96 -7.36
CA PRO A 271 11.71 30.39 -7.67
C PRO A 271 10.27 30.73 -8.09
N PRO A 272 9.76 31.96 -7.73
CA PRO A 272 8.46 32.38 -8.21
C PRO A 272 8.47 32.22 -9.72
N ALA A 273 7.46 31.54 -10.26
CA ALA A 273 7.28 31.46 -11.70
C ALA A 273 7.17 32.93 -12.20
N GLU A 274 8.26 33.42 -12.77
CA GLU A 274 8.21 34.70 -13.48
C GLU A 274 7.05 34.57 -14.47
N ALA A 275 6.09 35.46 -14.35
CA ALA A 275 5.01 35.62 -15.30
C ALA A 275 5.69 35.92 -16.65
N GLN A 276 5.98 34.88 -17.42
CA GLN A 276 6.41 35.03 -18.79
C GLN A 276 5.19 35.54 -19.57
N GLU A 277 5.16 36.85 -19.77
CA GLU A 277 4.34 37.47 -20.80
C GLU A 277 4.61 36.73 -22.13
N PRO A 278 3.61 36.51 -22.96
CA PRO A 278 3.78 35.78 -24.22
C PRO A 278 4.57 36.65 -25.20
N GLN A 279 5.90 36.49 -25.20
CA GLN A 279 6.74 37.04 -26.25
C GLN A 279 6.93 36.02 -27.37
N GLY A 280 6.38 36.38 -28.53
CA GLY A 280 6.89 36.05 -29.86
C GLY A 280 6.90 34.57 -30.27
N ALA A 281 6.16 34.27 -31.31
CA ALA A 281 6.17 33.00 -32.06
C ALA A 281 7.61 32.54 -32.45
N GLY A 282 8.16 31.62 -31.67
CA GLY A 282 9.37 30.85 -31.99
C GLY A 282 9.07 29.37 -31.90
N LYS A 283 9.44 28.62 -32.92
CA LYS A 283 9.24 27.18 -33.11
C LYS A 283 9.41 26.38 -31.80
N ALA A 284 8.32 25.73 -31.38
CA ALA A 284 8.30 24.79 -30.26
C ALA A 284 9.24 23.61 -30.54
N PRO A 285 10.05 23.16 -29.55
CA PRO A 285 10.67 21.84 -29.62
C PRO A 285 9.59 20.76 -29.55
N ALA A 286 9.80 19.66 -30.27
CA ALA A 286 8.85 18.56 -30.40
C ALA A 286 8.31 18.12 -29.05
N ALA A 287 7.01 18.30 -28.84
CA ALA A 287 6.29 17.94 -27.63
C ALA A 287 6.37 16.44 -27.41
N ALA A 288 6.95 16.03 -26.29
CA ALA A 288 6.70 14.73 -25.73
C ALA A 288 5.17 14.60 -25.53
N SER A 289 4.53 13.63 -26.18
CA SER A 289 3.07 13.50 -26.23
C SER A 289 2.53 13.20 -24.83
N THR A 290 1.82 14.16 -24.26
CA THR A 290 1.04 13.93 -23.04
C THR A 290 -0.08 12.95 -23.36
N ARG A 291 -0.33 12.01 -22.48
CA ARG A 291 -1.43 11.02 -22.60
C ARG A 291 -2.81 11.70 -22.68
N TRP A 292 -2.94 12.89 -22.09
CA TRP A 292 -4.19 13.62 -21.95
C TRP A 292 -4.08 15.00 -22.62
N ARG A 293 -5.17 15.45 -23.23
CA ARG A 293 -5.30 16.77 -23.87
C ARG A 293 -6.31 17.62 -23.11
N PRO A 294 -6.16 18.95 -23.09
CA PRO A 294 -7.21 19.82 -22.60
C PRO A 294 -8.56 19.50 -23.28
N GLN A 295 -9.63 19.50 -22.47
CA GLN A 295 -11.01 19.12 -22.85
C GLN A 295 -11.28 17.61 -22.94
N ASP A 296 -10.31 16.73 -22.75
CA ASP A 296 -10.58 15.31 -22.66
C ASP A 296 -11.54 15.03 -21.50
N GLU A 297 -12.59 14.22 -21.77
CA GLU A 297 -13.44 13.69 -20.70
C GLU A 297 -12.76 12.50 -20.03
N VAL A 298 -12.58 12.62 -18.73
CA VAL A 298 -11.85 11.66 -17.93
C VAL A 298 -12.68 11.24 -16.72
N ARG A 299 -12.45 10.01 -16.28
CA ARG A 299 -12.95 9.50 -15.01
C ARG A 299 -11.82 9.46 -14.01
N VAL A 300 -12.03 10.11 -12.90
CA VAL A 300 -11.12 10.04 -11.76
C VAL A 300 -11.77 9.20 -10.68
N PRO A 301 -11.18 8.09 -10.25
CA PRO A 301 -11.74 7.27 -9.18
C PRO A 301 -12.14 8.13 -7.98
N ARG A 302 -13.36 7.93 -7.44
CA ARG A 302 -14.00 8.68 -6.33
C ARG A 302 -14.46 10.11 -6.62
N TYR A 303 -13.88 10.77 -7.60
CA TYR A 303 -14.26 12.16 -7.96
C TYR A 303 -15.26 12.20 -9.11
N GLY A 304 -15.48 11.04 -9.76
CA GLY A 304 -16.41 10.93 -10.88
C GLY A 304 -15.80 11.37 -12.21
N THR A 305 -16.67 11.81 -13.12
CA THR A 305 -16.25 12.32 -14.43
C THR A 305 -15.94 13.80 -14.36
N GLY A 306 -14.90 14.21 -15.10
CA GLY A 306 -14.49 15.61 -15.22
C GLY A 306 -13.82 15.86 -16.56
N ARG A 307 -13.44 17.11 -16.82
CA ARG A 307 -12.73 17.52 -18.03
C ARG A 307 -11.31 17.99 -17.70
N VAL A 308 -10.37 17.56 -18.50
CA VAL A 308 -8.97 17.98 -18.39
C VAL A 308 -8.86 19.47 -18.73
N GLU A 309 -8.35 20.28 -17.81
CA GLU A 309 -8.00 21.69 -18.05
C GLU A 309 -6.56 21.85 -18.51
N ARG A 310 -5.65 21.12 -17.88
CA ARG A 310 -4.22 21.10 -18.20
C ARG A 310 -3.68 19.67 -18.01
N ALA A 311 -2.72 19.32 -18.85
CA ALA A 311 -1.98 18.07 -18.69
C ALA A 311 -0.49 18.30 -18.95
N THR A 312 0.35 17.69 -18.11
CA THR A 312 1.79 17.52 -18.30
C THR A 312 2.09 16.03 -18.45
N LEU A 313 3.35 15.65 -18.55
CA LEU A 313 3.74 14.22 -18.60
C LEU A 313 3.30 13.47 -17.33
N ASP A 314 3.35 14.14 -16.17
CA ASP A 314 3.18 13.50 -14.87
C ASP A 314 1.87 13.90 -14.17
N GLU A 315 1.24 15.04 -14.53
CA GLU A 315 0.08 15.59 -13.83
C GLU A 315 -1.04 16.01 -14.80
N VAL A 316 -2.28 15.85 -14.36
CA VAL A 316 -3.49 16.26 -15.05
C VAL A 316 -4.37 17.07 -14.12
N GLU A 317 -4.73 18.28 -14.51
CA GLU A 317 -5.70 19.12 -13.82
C GLU A 317 -7.08 18.87 -14.43
N VAL A 318 -8.02 18.42 -13.60
CA VAL A 318 -9.37 18.02 -14.01
C VAL A 318 -10.40 18.90 -13.33
N ARG A 319 -11.30 19.51 -14.11
CA ARG A 319 -12.48 20.23 -13.64
C ARG A 319 -13.68 19.30 -13.54
N PHE A 320 -14.34 19.28 -12.38
CA PHE A 320 -15.53 18.47 -12.11
C PHE A 320 -16.82 19.27 -12.27
N ALA A 321 -17.95 18.57 -12.31
CA ALA A 321 -19.28 19.16 -12.47
C ALA A 321 -19.69 20.10 -11.32
N ASP A 322 -19.09 19.93 -10.12
CA ASP A 322 -19.27 20.79 -8.95
C ASP A 322 -18.49 22.13 -9.05
N GLY A 323 -17.80 22.35 -10.17
CA GLY A 323 -16.99 23.56 -10.40
C GLY A 323 -15.59 23.50 -9.78
N SER A 324 -15.24 22.44 -9.05
CA SER A 324 -13.91 22.29 -8.47
C SER A 324 -12.90 21.82 -9.53
N SER A 325 -11.69 22.38 -9.50
CA SER A 325 -10.54 21.91 -10.30
C SER A 325 -9.53 21.25 -9.37
N ARG A 326 -9.07 20.04 -9.75
CA ARG A 326 -8.14 19.24 -8.94
C ARG A 326 -7.05 18.63 -9.81
N ARG A 327 -5.85 18.51 -9.25
CA ARG A 327 -4.70 17.90 -9.94
C ARG A 327 -4.52 16.44 -9.52
N PHE A 328 -4.23 15.62 -10.50
CA PHE A 328 -4.00 14.19 -10.33
C PHE A 328 -2.73 13.78 -11.09
N VAL A 329 -2.09 12.70 -10.65
CA VAL A 329 -1.05 12.04 -11.44
C VAL A 329 -1.69 11.49 -12.72
N ALA A 330 -1.04 11.66 -13.87
CA ALA A 330 -1.59 11.29 -15.17
C ALA A 330 -2.05 9.83 -15.26
N ASP A 331 -1.37 8.91 -14.54
CA ASP A 331 -1.70 7.50 -14.49
C ASP A 331 -2.92 7.16 -13.61
N TYR A 332 -3.34 8.09 -12.73
CA TYR A 332 -4.52 7.92 -11.87
C TYR A 332 -5.83 8.26 -12.61
N VAL A 333 -5.72 8.99 -13.71
CA VAL A 333 -6.85 9.45 -14.52
C VAL A 333 -7.14 8.41 -15.60
N GLN A 334 -8.42 8.04 -15.75
CA GLN A 334 -8.90 7.04 -16.72
C GLN A 334 -9.76 7.72 -17.81
N PRO A 335 -9.85 7.16 -19.03
CA PRO A 335 -10.80 7.66 -20.03
C PRO A 335 -12.23 7.53 -19.50
N ALA A 336 -13.09 8.52 -19.75
CA ALA A 336 -14.48 8.50 -19.31
C ALA A 336 -15.32 7.44 -20.06
N ARG A 337 -14.86 7.03 -21.26
CA ARG A 337 -15.41 5.92 -22.04
C ARG A 337 -14.25 5.02 -22.46
N GLU A 338 -14.37 3.71 -22.26
CA GLU A 338 -13.55 2.75 -23.00
C GLU A 338 -13.84 2.94 -24.49
N ASN A 339 -12.85 3.37 -25.25
CA ASN A 339 -12.94 3.34 -26.72
C ASN A 339 -13.03 1.89 -27.18
N ALA A 340 -14.24 1.41 -27.39
CA ALA A 340 -14.53 0.29 -28.25
C ALA A 340 -14.28 0.74 -29.70
N LEU A 341 -13.00 0.79 -30.11
CA LEU A 341 -12.62 1.01 -31.51
C LEU A 341 -11.20 0.51 -31.72
N ALA A 342 -11.08 -0.71 -32.14
CA ALA A 342 -10.07 -1.19 -33.08
C ALA A 342 -10.28 -2.68 -33.39
N THR A 343 -11.41 -3.04 -33.98
CA THR A 343 -11.49 -4.19 -34.90
C THR A 343 -12.54 -3.87 -35.94
N SER A 344 -12.11 -3.24 -36.99
CA SER A 344 -12.84 -3.31 -38.25
C SER A 344 -11.85 -3.21 -39.40
N ASP A 345 -11.92 -4.25 -40.19
CA ASP A 345 -11.63 -4.31 -41.60
C ASP A 345 -10.19 -4.48 -42.08
N ALA A 346 -9.87 -5.75 -42.29
CA ALA A 346 -9.27 -6.19 -43.52
C ALA A 346 -10.14 -7.33 -44.08
N GLY A 347 -11.25 -6.95 -44.66
CA GLY A 347 -12.10 -7.77 -45.48
C GLY A 347 -11.91 -7.36 -46.92
N ASP A 348 -11.46 -8.34 -47.70
CA ASP A 348 -11.88 -8.64 -49.04
C ASP A 348 -11.78 -7.57 -50.13
N ALA A 349 -10.87 -7.83 -51.08
CA ALA A 349 -11.13 -7.63 -52.50
C ALA A 349 -10.05 -8.30 -53.38
N GLY A 350 -10.48 -9.26 -54.22
CA GLY A 350 -9.80 -9.64 -55.46
C GLY A 350 -9.11 -10.98 -55.44
#